data_26fc88a900dbd48f97d3e20e929a1f4d
#
_entry.id   26fc88a900dbd48f97d3e20e929a1f4d
#
_cell.length_a   1.000
_cell.length_b   1.000
_cell.length_c   1.000
_cell.angle_alpha   90.00
_cell.angle_beta   90.00
_cell.angle_gamma   90.00
#
_symmetry.space_group_name_H-M   'P 1'
#
loop_
_entity.id
_entity.type
_entity.pdbx_description
1 polymer ?
#
loop_
_entity_poly.entity_id
_entity_poly.type
_entity_poly.pdbx_seq_one_letter_code
_entity_poly.pdbx_strand_id
1 'polypeptide(L)'
;MTKKSARERIVYLSDENAFSEIFSEILSSNQLDIEGYEEKIEKEKAKSGENEAVIVGITSIKGEKTCVFSFEPSFMMGSMGTVAGEKIGKIFEYATSNDLPVVGITASGGARMQEGILSLMQMAKTAAAVKKHSDKGLFFLSILTDPTMGGATASFAMLGDVIIAEPESRIGFAGRRVVERMSKSVLSDDFQTAEFQLKNGFIDDIVPYEEQREYVAFMLKTNKKKGENNG
;
A
#
# COMPACT_ATOMS: atom_id res chain seq x y z
N MET A 1 -12.09 -1.07 -15.86
CA MET A 1 -10.63 -1.22 -16.05
C MET A 1 -10.17 -2.58 -15.51
N THR A 2 -9.24 -3.26 -16.20
CA THR A 2 -8.61 -4.48 -15.68
C THR A 2 -7.71 -4.10 -14.51
N LYS A 3 -7.90 -4.74 -13.34
CA LYS A 3 -7.05 -4.44 -12.17
C LYS A 3 -5.62 -4.86 -12.48
N LYS A 4 -4.68 -3.94 -12.31
CA LYS A 4 -3.25 -4.21 -12.45
C LYS A 4 -2.74 -5.01 -11.26
N SER A 5 -1.88 -5.99 -11.50
CA SER A 5 -1.19 -6.74 -10.44
C SER A 5 -0.14 -5.86 -9.73
N ALA A 6 0.31 -6.32 -8.56
CA ALA A 6 1.37 -5.63 -7.83
C ALA A 6 2.66 -5.52 -8.65
N ARG A 7 3.05 -6.61 -9.35
CA ARG A 7 4.26 -6.61 -10.19
C ARG A 7 4.14 -5.68 -11.39
N GLU A 8 2.99 -5.68 -12.08
CA GLU A 8 2.76 -4.75 -13.20
C GLU A 8 2.92 -3.28 -12.76
N ARG A 9 2.43 -2.92 -11.58
CA ARG A 9 2.55 -1.58 -11.02
C ARG A 9 3.99 -1.21 -10.68
N ILE A 10 4.71 -2.12 -10.00
CA ILE A 10 6.12 -1.90 -9.66
C ILE A 10 6.97 -1.77 -10.93
N VAL A 11 6.80 -2.68 -11.89
CA VAL A 11 7.56 -2.66 -13.16
C VAL A 11 7.27 -1.39 -13.96
N TYR A 12 6.01 -0.94 -13.98
CA TYR A 12 5.63 0.29 -14.69
C TYR A 12 6.32 1.54 -14.11
N LEU A 13 6.42 1.64 -12.79
CA LEU A 13 7.10 2.77 -12.15
C LEU A 13 8.62 2.69 -12.29
N SER A 14 9.18 1.49 -12.22
CA SER A 14 10.63 1.24 -12.15
C SER A 14 11.36 1.57 -13.45
N ASP A 15 12.62 1.88 -13.32
CA ASP A 15 13.55 1.87 -14.44
C ASP A 15 13.79 0.42 -14.90
N GLU A 16 14.25 0.25 -16.14
CA GLU A 16 14.44 -1.07 -16.72
C GLU A 16 15.37 -1.93 -15.86
N ASN A 17 14.92 -3.11 -15.48
CA ASN A 17 15.64 -4.08 -14.63
C ASN A 17 16.11 -3.54 -13.27
N ALA A 18 15.54 -2.44 -12.77
CA ALA A 18 15.96 -1.83 -11.52
C ALA A 18 15.31 -2.43 -10.27
N PHE A 19 14.18 -3.13 -10.42
CA PHE A 19 13.47 -3.70 -9.27
C PHE A 19 14.16 -4.92 -8.71
N SER A 20 14.44 -4.90 -7.41
CA SER A 20 14.93 -6.03 -6.62
C SER A 20 14.00 -6.29 -5.47
N GLU A 21 13.28 -7.42 -5.51
CA GLU A 21 12.41 -7.84 -4.40
C GLU A 21 13.26 -8.25 -3.20
N ILE A 22 12.83 -7.84 -2.00
CA ILE A 22 13.43 -8.24 -0.72
C ILE A 22 12.36 -8.79 0.21
N PHE A 23 12.75 -9.59 1.21
CA PHE A 23 11.82 -10.23 2.17
C PHE A 23 10.78 -11.17 1.52
N SER A 24 11.09 -11.73 0.34
CA SER A 24 10.24 -12.72 -0.33
C SER A 24 10.15 -14.05 0.45
N GLU A 25 11.12 -14.33 1.30
CA GLU A 25 11.20 -15.51 2.17
C GLU A 25 10.20 -15.47 3.35
N ILE A 26 9.60 -14.30 3.65
CA ILE A 26 8.60 -14.18 4.72
C ILE A 26 7.25 -14.65 4.18
N LEU A 27 6.80 -15.81 4.66
CA LEU A 27 5.62 -16.50 4.17
C LEU A 27 4.50 -16.54 5.20
N SER A 28 3.25 -16.46 4.73
CA SER A 28 2.06 -16.64 5.56
C SER A 28 2.00 -18.04 6.15
N SER A 29 1.55 -18.11 7.39
CA SER A 29 1.29 -19.36 8.12
C SER A 29 0.00 -19.24 8.94
N ASN A 30 -0.56 -20.38 9.31
CA ASN A 30 -1.77 -20.45 10.14
C ASN A 30 -1.42 -20.38 11.63
N GLN A 31 -1.07 -19.20 12.13
CA GLN A 31 -0.63 -18.99 13.52
C GLN A 31 -1.74 -19.20 14.56
N LEU A 32 -3.02 -19.12 14.17
CA LEU A 32 -4.17 -19.25 15.04
C LEU A 32 -4.86 -20.61 14.90
N ASP A 33 -4.29 -21.54 14.14
CA ASP A 33 -4.83 -22.87 13.88
C ASP A 33 -6.31 -22.85 13.40
N ILE A 34 -6.60 -21.90 12.49
CA ILE A 34 -7.94 -21.73 11.90
C ILE A 34 -8.16 -22.81 10.83
N GLU A 35 -9.23 -23.56 10.99
CA GLU A 35 -9.60 -24.62 10.03
C GLU A 35 -9.75 -24.09 8.60
N GLY A 36 -9.11 -24.77 7.63
CA GLY A 36 -9.16 -24.43 6.21
C GLY A 36 -8.35 -23.18 5.81
N TYR A 37 -7.61 -22.55 6.73
CA TYR A 37 -6.86 -21.35 6.38
C TYR A 37 -5.59 -21.66 5.59
N GLU A 38 -4.91 -22.77 5.85
CA GLU A 38 -3.72 -23.21 5.09
C GLU A 38 -4.08 -23.51 3.63
N GLU A 39 -5.14 -24.27 3.41
CA GLU A 39 -5.65 -24.59 2.05
C GLU A 39 -6.04 -23.30 1.32
N LYS A 40 -6.60 -22.33 2.04
CA LYS A 40 -6.94 -21.04 1.46
C LYS A 40 -5.69 -20.26 1.06
N ILE A 41 -4.63 -20.24 1.88
CA ILE A 41 -3.36 -19.60 1.55
C ILE A 41 -2.79 -20.20 0.26
N GLU A 42 -2.69 -21.55 0.17
CA GLU A 42 -2.15 -22.23 -1.00
C GLU A 42 -3.01 -21.98 -2.27
N LYS A 43 -4.32 -21.96 -2.13
CA LYS A 43 -5.22 -21.61 -3.24
C LYS A 43 -5.01 -20.19 -3.74
N GLU A 44 -4.83 -19.22 -2.84
CA GLU A 44 -4.62 -17.82 -3.23
C GLU A 44 -3.21 -17.60 -3.81
N LYS A 45 -2.19 -18.32 -3.33
CA LYS A 45 -0.85 -18.38 -3.99
C LYS A 45 -0.96 -18.87 -5.41
N ALA A 46 -1.62 -20.01 -5.63
CA ALA A 46 -1.80 -20.58 -6.95
C ALA A 46 -2.56 -19.65 -7.91
N LYS A 47 -3.55 -18.92 -7.39
CA LYS A 47 -4.39 -17.99 -8.16
C LYS A 47 -3.65 -16.69 -8.52
N SER A 48 -2.92 -16.11 -7.58
CA SER A 48 -2.25 -14.82 -7.76
C SER A 48 -0.85 -14.94 -8.37
N GLY A 49 -0.20 -16.10 -8.21
CA GLY A 49 1.21 -16.29 -8.51
C GLY A 49 2.14 -15.66 -7.48
N GLU A 50 1.59 -15.14 -6.36
CA GLU A 50 2.35 -14.44 -5.32
C GLU A 50 2.26 -15.19 -3.98
N ASN A 51 3.30 -15.05 -3.17
CA ASN A 51 3.38 -15.69 -1.86
C ASN A 51 2.57 -14.96 -0.77
N GLU A 52 2.23 -13.69 -1.00
CA GLU A 52 1.49 -12.84 -0.06
C GLU A 52 0.81 -11.67 -0.79
N ALA A 53 -0.09 -11.00 -0.08
CA ALA A 53 -0.85 -9.84 -0.57
C ALA A 53 0.01 -8.58 -0.78
N VAL A 54 1.30 -8.58 -0.44
CA VAL A 54 2.19 -7.45 -0.65
C VAL A 54 3.56 -7.90 -1.14
N ILE A 55 4.07 -7.19 -2.15
CA ILE A 55 5.43 -7.31 -2.67
C ILE A 55 6.18 -6.07 -2.22
N VAL A 56 7.41 -6.24 -1.75
CA VAL A 56 8.27 -5.14 -1.29
C VAL A 56 9.65 -5.26 -1.90
N GLY A 57 10.29 -4.15 -2.18
CA GLY A 57 11.62 -4.17 -2.77
C GLY A 57 12.25 -2.79 -2.90
N ILE A 58 13.37 -2.77 -3.58
CA ILE A 58 14.15 -1.57 -3.90
C ILE A 58 14.10 -1.38 -5.41
N THR A 59 13.99 -0.13 -5.83
CA THR A 59 14.03 0.20 -7.26
C THR A 59 14.64 1.59 -7.48
N SER A 60 14.77 1.99 -8.75
CA SER A 60 14.91 3.39 -9.15
C SER A 60 13.73 3.77 -10.07
N ILE A 61 13.32 5.01 -9.97
CA ILE A 61 12.25 5.61 -10.78
C ILE A 61 12.83 6.88 -11.41
N LYS A 62 13.12 6.82 -12.71
CA LYS A 62 13.84 7.89 -13.46
C LYS A 62 15.14 8.31 -12.77
N GLY A 63 15.91 7.33 -12.31
CA GLY A 63 17.18 7.52 -11.63
C GLY A 63 17.09 7.79 -10.12
N GLU A 64 15.88 8.01 -9.59
CA GLU A 64 15.68 8.25 -8.16
C GLU A 64 15.53 6.92 -7.41
N LYS A 65 16.50 6.58 -6.56
CA LYS A 65 16.48 5.36 -5.76
C LYS A 65 15.43 5.43 -4.67
N THR A 66 14.61 4.40 -4.53
CA THR A 66 13.51 4.34 -3.57
C THR A 66 13.23 2.92 -3.11
N CYS A 67 12.65 2.78 -1.93
CA CYS A 67 11.97 1.57 -1.53
C CYS A 67 10.53 1.59 -2.05
N VAL A 68 10.00 0.43 -2.45
CA VAL A 68 8.64 0.32 -2.98
C VAL A 68 7.91 -0.85 -2.34
N PHE A 69 6.62 -0.68 -2.10
CA PHE A 69 5.71 -1.79 -1.85
C PHE A 69 4.45 -1.65 -2.70
N SER A 70 3.88 -2.79 -3.11
CA SER A 70 2.61 -2.81 -3.82
C SER A 70 1.76 -3.98 -3.36
N PHE A 71 0.48 -3.71 -3.15
CA PHE A 71 -0.50 -4.75 -2.80
C PHE A 71 -0.98 -5.51 -4.02
N GLU A 72 -1.13 -6.84 -3.85
CA GLU A 72 -1.69 -7.75 -4.84
C GLU A 72 -3.17 -8.03 -4.53
N PRO A 73 -4.11 -7.39 -5.25
CA PRO A 73 -5.53 -7.53 -4.94
C PRO A 73 -6.09 -8.92 -5.24
N SER A 74 -5.44 -9.72 -6.08
CA SER A 74 -5.84 -11.09 -6.38
C SER A 74 -5.53 -12.07 -5.25
N PHE A 75 -4.56 -11.75 -4.36
CA PHE A 75 -4.29 -12.51 -3.15
C PHE A 75 -5.20 -12.04 -2.01
N MET A 76 -6.23 -12.80 -1.67
CA MET A 76 -7.21 -12.51 -0.59
C MET A 76 -7.71 -11.05 -0.58
N MET A 77 -7.99 -10.47 -1.76
CA MET A 77 -8.40 -9.06 -1.93
C MET A 77 -7.38 -8.04 -1.39
N GLY A 78 -6.09 -8.35 -1.41
CA GLY A 78 -5.05 -7.47 -0.87
C GLY A 78 -5.15 -7.28 0.64
N SER A 79 -5.74 -8.23 1.39
CA SER A 79 -5.96 -8.07 2.82
C SER A 79 -4.65 -8.08 3.60
N MET A 80 -4.53 -7.15 4.57
CA MET A 80 -3.37 -7.03 5.44
C MET A 80 -3.42 -8.06 6.57
N GLY A 81 -2.63 -9.13 6.43
CA GLY A 81 -2.33 -10.10 7.48
C GLY A 81 -1.01 -9.80 8.18
N THR A 82 -0.59 -10.70 9.06
CA THR A 82 0.66 -10.59 9.84
C THR A 82 1.88 -10.42 8.94
N VAL A 83 1.98 -11.21 7.87
CA VAL A 83 3.12 -11.17 6.94
C VAL A 83 3.09 -9.90 6.08
N ALA A 84 1.92 -9.46 5.61
CA ALA A 84 1.83 -8.20 4.89
C ALA A 84 2.27 -7.02 5.78
N GLY A 85 1.80 -6.97 7.03
CA GLY A 85 2.22 -5.96 8.00
C GLY A 85 3.71 -6.04 8.36
N GLU A 86 4.27 -7.27 8.47
CA GLU A 86 5.70 -7.48 8.68
C GLU A 86 6.53 -6.93 7.53
N LYS A 87 6.19 -7.28 6.28
CA LYS A 87 6.90 -6.80 5.08
C LYS A 87 6.85 -5.27 4.95
N ILE A 88 5.68 -4.65 5.24
CA ILE A 88 5.56 -3.19 5.24
C ILE A 88 6.43 -2.59 6.36
N GLY A 89 6.39 -3.12 7.57
CA GLY A 89 7.26 -2.68 8.65
C GLY A 89 8.73 -2.75 8.27
N LYS A 90 9.17 -3.89 7.73
CA LYS A 90 10.57 -4.13 7.31
C LYS A 90 11.02 -3.23 6.16
N ILE A 91 10.18 -2.95 5.17
CA ILE A 91 10.58 -2.05 4.08
C ILE A 91 10.77 -0.61 4.57
N PHE A 92 9.93 -0.13 5.51
CA PHE A 92 10.13 1.16 6.16
C PHE A 92 11.39 1.17 7.05
N GLU A 93 11.68 0.10 7.79
CA GLU A 93 12.90 -0.02 8.59
C GLU A 93 14.14 -0.03 7.69
N TYR A 94 14.12 -0.77 6.59
CA TYR A 94 15.18 -0.78 5.60
C TYR A 94 15.39 0.61 4.97
N ALA A 95 14.31 1.25 4.53
CA ALA A 95 14.35 2.59 3.97
C ALA A 95 14.93 3.60 4.96
N THR A 96 14.49 3.53 6.22
CA THR A 96 14.97 4.37 7.30
C THR A 96 16.47 4.18 7.55
N SER A 97 16.95 2.95 7.54
CA SER A 97 18.37 2.63 7.78
C SER A 97 19.28 3.05 6.62
N ASN A 98 18.75 3.15 5.40
CA ASN A 98 19.49 3.48 4.18
C ASN A 98 19.20 4.90 3.67
N ASP A 99 18.50 5.74 4.44
CA ASP A 99 18.10 7.11 4.08
C ASP A 99 17.35 7.19 2.74
N LEU A 100 16.50 6.20 2.43
CA LEU A 100 15.73 6.12 1.19
C LEU A 100 14.28 6.56 1.40
N PRO A 101 13.64 7.22 0.40
CA PRO A 101 12.21 7.44 0.38
C PRO A 101 11.45 6.12 0.17
N VAL A 102 10.14 6.14 0.45
CA VAL A 102 9.25 5.01 0.20
C VAL A 102 8.13 5.43 -0.75
N VAL A 103 7.81 4.56 -1.71
CA VAL A 103 6.60 4.66 -2.56
C VAL A 103 5.72 3.46 -2.28
N GLY A 104 4.51 3.69 -1.80
CA GLY A 104 3.56 2.64 -1.46
C GLY A 104 2.34 2.64 -2.37
N ILE A 105 2.00 1.48 -2.95
CA ILE A 105 0.83 1.31 -3.80
C ILE A 105 -0.15 0.39 -3.08
N THR A 106 -1.30 0.92 -2.70
CA THR A 106 -2.28 0.20 -1.87
C THR A 106 -3.50 -0.20 -2.67
N ALA A 107 -3.78 -1.52 -2.70
CA ALA A 107 -5.00 -2.12 -3.23
C ALA A 107 -5.48 -3.16 -2.20
N SER A 108 -6.26 -2.75 -1.20
CA SER A 108 -6.55 -3.59 -0.03
C SER A 108 -8.00 -3.52 0.43
N GLY A 109 -8.59 -4.68 0.70
CA GLY A 109 -9.88 -4.80 1.36
C GLY A 109 -9.84 -4.53 2.88
N GLY A 110 -8.66 -4.33 3.46
CA GLY A 110 -8.46 -4.08 4.89
C GLY A 110 -7.80 -5.22 5.65
N ALA A 111 -8.05 -5.34 6.96
CA ALA A 111 -7.46 -6.37 7.80
C ALA A 111 -7.93 -7.79 7.41
N ARG A 112 -7.02 -8.77 7.47
CA ARG A 112 -7.28 -10.18 7.12
C ARG A 112 -8.08 -10.85 8.22
N MET A 113 -9.35 -11.14 7.95
CA MET A 113 -10.29 -11.68 8.95
C MET A 113 -9.83 -13.01 9.56
N GLN A 114 -9.18 -13.87 8.79
CA GLN A 114 -8.69 -15.18 9.23
C GLN A 114 -7.61 -15.07 10.32
N GLU A 115 -6.91 -13.96 10.37
CA GLU A 115 -5.86 -13.74 11.37
C GLU A 115 -6.35 -12.95 12.60
N GLY A 116 -7.64 -12.66 12.69
CA GLY A 116 -8.28 -12.07 13.85
C GLY A 116 -7.56 -10.85 14.40
N ILE A 117 -7.28 -10.83 15.70
CA ILE A 117 -6.61 -9.73 16.39
C ILE A 117 -5.17 -9.48 15.85
N LEU A 118 -4.49 -10.53 15.36
CA LEU A 118 -3.12 -10.39 14.82
C LEU A 118 -3.11 -9.46 13.60
N SER A 119 -4.13 -9.53 12.73
CA SER A 119 -4.25 -8.61 11.59
C SER A 119 -4.54 -7.18 12.02
N LEU A 120 -5.30 -6.97 13.11
CA LEU A 120 -5.57 -5.63 13.64
C LEU A 120 -4.30 -5.00 14.24
N MET A 121 -3.46 -5.79 14.89
CA MET A 121 -2.18 -5.30 15.45
C MET A 121 -1.21 -4.80 14.37
N GLN A 122 -1.37 -5.25 13.11
CA GLN A 122 -0.55 -4.76 12.00
C GLN A 122 -0.77 -3.27 11.72
N MET A 123 -1.94 -2.73 12.00
CA MET A 123 -2.19 -1.28 11.84
C MET A 123 -1.24 -0.46 12.73
N ALA A 124 -1.13 -0.81 14.00
CA ALA A 124 -0.21 -0.13 14.92
C ALA A 124 1.25 -0.31 14.51
N LYS A 125 1.63 -1.53 14.10
CA LYS A 125 2.99 -1.86 13.65
C LYS A 125 3.41 -1.04 12.43
N THR A 126 2.59 -1.02 11.40
CA THR A 126 2.89 -0.28 10.16
C THR A 126 2.90 1.23 10.39
N ALA A 127 1.95 1.77 11.16
CA ALA A 127 1.92 3.18 11.52
C ALA A 127 3.16 3.60 12.33
N ALA A 128 3.64 2.76 13.26
CA ALA A 128 4.86 3.01 14.01
C ALA A 128 6.11 3.02 13.11
N ALA A 129 6.17 2.15 12.10
CA ALA A 129 7.26 2.11 11.14
C ALA A 129 7.29 3.36 10.25
N VAL A 130 6.12 3.78 9.74
CA VAL A 130 5.97 5.06 9.01
C VAL A 130 6.42 6.24 9.88
N LYS A 131 5.97 6.29 11.13
CA LYS A 131 6.36 7.37 12.06
C LYS A 131 7.89 7.46 12.25
N LYS A 132 8.58 6.34 12.45
CA LYS A 132 10.04 6.31 12.58
C LYS A 132 10.75 6.81 11.31
N HIS A 133 10.21 6.47 10.14
CA HIS A 133 10.71 6.92 8.86
C HIS A 133 10.54 8.45 8.70
N SER A 134 9.34 8.94 8.99
CA SER A 134 9.02 10.38 8.99
C SER A 134 9.85 11.19 10.00
N ASP A 135 10.11 10.65 11.21
CA ASP A 135 10.95 11.29 12.22
C ASP A 135 12.40 11.51 11.74
N LYS A 136 12.87 10.71 10.80
CA LYS A 136 14.16 10.91 10.11
C LYS A 136 14.10 11.96 9.00
N GLY A 137 12.93 12.53 8.72
CA GLY A 137 12.71 13.48 7.63
C GLY A 137 12.77 12.82 6.24
N LEU A 138 12.42 11.54 6.15
CA LEU A 138 12.41 10.79 4.90
C LEU A 138 11.02 10.80 4.28
N PHE A 139 10.95 10.89 2.96
CA PHE A 139 9.73 11.07 2.19
C PHE A 139 8.97 9.76 1.97
N PHE A 140 7.66 9.80 2.19
CA PHE A 140 6.74 8.71 1.87
C PHE A 140 5.62 9.19 0.94
N LEU A 141 5.54 8.64 -0.27
CA LEU A 141 4.44 8.84 -1.20
C LEU A 141 3.50 7.65 -1.20
N SER A 142 2.22 7.89 -0.90
CA SER A 142 1.17 6.87 -0.90
C SER A 142 0.28 6.99 -2.12
N ILE A 143 0.13 5.88 -2.88
CA ILE A 143 -0.75 5.77 -4.04
C ILE A 143 -1.91 4.86 -3.67
N LEU A 144 -3.12 5.41 -3.63
CA LEU A 144 -4.33 4.68 -3.28
C LEU A 144 -5.05 4.21 -4.55
N THR A 145 -5.35 2.92 -4.62
CA THR A 145 -6.03 2.32 -5.77
C THR A 145 -7.32 1.62 -5.37
N ASP A 146 -8.11 1.12 -6.32
CA ASP A 146 -9.41 0.48 -6.07
C ASP A 146 -9.29 -1.00 -5.68
N PRO A 147 -9.73 -1.38 -4.47
CA PRO A 147 -10.13 -0.56 -3.33
C PRO A 147 -8.97 -0.30 -2.35
N THR A 148 -9.03 0.80 -1.59
CA THR A 148 -8.19 0.99 -0.39
C THR A 148 -9.11 1.21 0.81
N MET A 149 -9.28 0.19 1.65
CA MET A 149 -10.32 0.13 2.66
C MET A 149 -9.81 -0.34 4.03
N GLY A 150 -10.61 -0.12 5.05
CA GLY A 150 -10.50 -0.72 6.39
C GLY A 150 -9.16 -0.42 7.07
N GLY A 151 -8.51 -1.48 7.58
CA GLY A 151 -7.26 -1.35 8.34
C GLY A 151 -6.10 -0.77 7.57
N ALA A 152 -6.02 -0.95 6.24
CA ALA A 152 -5.00 -0.32 5.41
C ALA A 152 -5.18 1.21 5.38
N THR A 153 -6.40 1.69 5.14
CA THR A 153 -6.72 3.13 5.18
C THR A 153 -6.51 3.72 6.57
N ALA A 154 -6.94 3.01 7.62
CA ALA A 154 -6.81 3.47 9.00
C ALA A 154 -5.38 3.39 9.57
N SER A 155 -4.38 3.08 8.73
CA SER A 155 -2.98 2.98 9.13
C SER A 155 -2.06 3.60 8.08
N PHE A 156 -1.10 2.85 7.57
CA PHE A 156 -0.02 3.35 6.70
C PHE A 156 -0.50 4.08 5.44
N ALA A 157 -1.63 3.67 4.83
CA ALA A 157 -2.05 4.22 3.53
C ALA A 157 -2.39 5.72 3.58
N MET A 158 -2.88 6.22 4.72
CA MET A 158 -3.22 7.64 4.93
C MET A 158 -2.13 8.39 5.73
N LEU A 159 -0.91 7.87 5.78
CA LEU A 159 0.21 8.47 6.51
C LEU A 159 1.35 8.94 5.59
N GLY A 160 1.10 9.00 4.27
CA GLY A 160 2.05 9.58 3.32
C GLY A 160 2.24 11.09 3.53
N ASP A 161 3.43 11.59 3.24
CA ASP A 161 3.69 13.03 3.14
C ASP A 161 2.97 13.63 1.92
N VAL A 162 2.77 12.81 0.89
CA VAL A 162 1.88 13.07 -0.25
C VAL A 162 1.05 11.81 -0.50
N ILE A 163 -0.25 12.00 -0.62
CA ILE A 163 -1.24 10.94 -0.82
C ILE A 163 -1.98 11.19 -2.12
N ILE A 164 -1.79 10.34 -3.10
CA ILE A 164 -2.52 10.41 -4.37
C ILE A 164 -3.43 9.21 -4.56
N ALA A 165 -4.42 9.35 -5.42
CA ALA A 165 -5.32 8.24 -5.76
C ALA A 165 -5.47 8.08 -7.27
N GLU A 166 -5.79 6.87 -7.72
CA GLU A 166 -6.30 6.66 -9.09
C GLU A 166 -7.74 7.18 -9.21
N PRO A 167 -8.14 7.72 -10.39
CA PRO A 167 -9.52 8.16 -10.62
C PRO A 167 -10.53 7.08 -10.24
N GLU A 168 -11.67 7.48 -9.68
CA GLU A 168 -12.81 6.63 -9.30
C GLU A 168 -12.49 5.54 -8.25
N SER A 169 -11.28 5.49 -7.70
CA SER A 169 -10.89 4.52 -6.66
C SER A 169 -11.72 4.68 -5.41
N ARG A 170 -12.18 3.57 -4.85
CA ARG A 170 -12.91 3.57 -3.58
C ARG A 170 -11.94 3.54 -2.40
N ILE A 171 -12.02 4.59 -1.59
CA ILE A 171 -11.13 4.82 -0.46
C ILE A 171 -11.99 5.11 0.77
N GLY A 172 -11.84 4.31 1.83
CA GLY A 172 -12.62 4.50 3.03
C GLY A 172 -12.32 3.47 4.12
N PHE A 173 -13.01 3.58 5.24
CA PHE A 173 -12.84 2.61 6.34
C PHE A 173 -13.84 1.46 6.21
N ALA A 174 -15.12 1.73 6.42
CA ALA A 174 -16.17 0.74 6.27
C ALA A 174 -16.78 0.80 4.87
N GLY A 175 -17.09 -0.35 4.28
CA GLY A 175 -17.75 -0.42 2.99
C GLY A 175 -19.12 0.26 2.99
N ARG A 176 -19.53 0.84 1.85
CA ARG A 176 -20.79 1.59 1.65
C ARG A 176 -21.99 0.93 2.30
N ARG A 177 -22.21 -0.38 2.08
CA ARG A 177 -23.35 -1.14 2.64
C ARG A 177 -23.38 -1.13 4.16
N VAL A 178 -22.23 -1.15 4.82
CA VAL A 178 -22.12 -1.10 6.28
C VAL A 178 -22.49 0.30 6.76
N VAL A 179 -21.96 1.34 6.13
CA VAL A 179 -22.26 2.73 6.49
C VAL A 179 -23.74 3.04 6.30
N GLU A 180 -24.36 2.65 5.18
CA GLU A 180 -25.80 2.82 4.93
C GLU A 180 -26.68 2.15 5.97
N ARG A 181 -26.32 0.91 6.40
CA ARG A 181 -27.05 0.22 7.45
C ARG A 181 -26.94 0.89 8.82
N MET A 182 -25.77 1.44 9.14
CA MET A 182 -25.53 2.09 10.43
C MET A 182 -26.15 3.48 10.49
N SER A 183 -25.98 4.28 9.44
CA SER A 183 -26.48 5.66 9.37
C SER A 183 -27.97 5.76 9.06
N LYS A 184 -28.59 4.67 8.54
CA LYS A 184 -29.97 4.65 8.01
C LYS A 184 -30.25 5.73 6.96
N SER A 185 -29.22 6.18 6.27
CA SER A 185 -29.27 7.22 5.24
C SER A 185 -28.77 6.67 3.90
N VAL A 186 -29.31 7.25 2.82
CA VAL A 186 -28.82 6.98 1.47
C VAL A 186 -27.57 7.83 1.26
N LEU A 187 -26.47 7.19 0.92
CA LEU A 187 -25.21 7.88 0.64
C LEU A 187 -25.19 8.37 -0.82
N SER A 188 -24.50 9.48 -1.07
CA SER A 188 -24.29 10.00 -2.42
C SER A 188 -23.56 8.97 -3.30
N ASP A 189 -23.74 9.06 -4.61
CA ASP A 189 -23.13 8.09 -5.54
C ASP A 189 -21.60 8.18 -5.55
N ASP A 190 -21.07 9.36 -5.32
CA ASP A 190 -19.63 9.65 -5.21
C ASP A 190 -19.02 9.32 -3.84
N PHE A 191 -19.82 8.85 -2.87
CA PHE A 191 -19.33 8.53 -1.53
C PHE A 191 -18.16 7.55 -1.56
N GLN A 192 -17.05 7.93 -0.93
CA GLN A 192 -15.79 7.17 -0.87
C GLN A 192 -15.03 7.05 -2.20
N THR A 193 -15.37 7.79 -3.26
CA THR A 193 -14.53 7.86 -4.45
C THR A 193 -13.27 8.71 -4.20
N ALA A 194 -12.27 8.59 -5.05
CA ALA A 194 -11.06 9.43 -5.01
C ALA A 194 -11.45 10.92 -5.10
N GLU A 195 -12.41 11.26 -5.94
CA GLU A 195 -12.94 12.62 -6.14
C GLU A 195 -13.59 13.15 -4.86
N PHE A 196 -14.34 12.29 -4.16
CA PHE A 196 -14.91 12.63 -2.85
C PHE A 196 -13.81 12.87 -1.81
N GLN A 197 -12.77 12.03 -1.79
CA GLN A 197 -11.65 12.18 -0.85
C GLN A 197 -10.84 13.46 -1.12
N LEU A 198 -10.58 13.77 -2.38
CA LEU A 198 -9.89 15.01 -2.77
C LEU A 198 -10.71 16.25 -2.38
N LYS A 199 -12.00 16.27 -2.68
CA LYS A 199 -12.90 17.36 -2.30
C LYS A 199 -12.95 17.63 -0.80
N ASN A 200 -12.81 16.58 0.01
CA ASN A 200 -12.83 16.68 1.47
C ASN A 200 -11.43 16.83 2.10
N GLY A 201 -10.36 16.92 1.29
CA GLY A 201 -9.00 17.16 1.76
C GLY A 201 -8.32 15.95 2.43
N PHE A 202 -8.77 14.72 2.09
CA PHE A 202 -8.15 13.49 2.60
C PHE A 202 -7.01 12.99 1.72
N ILE A 203 -6.94 13.42 0.47
CA ILE A 203 -5.84 13.14 -0.44
C ILE A 203 -5.41 14.44 -1.13
N ASP A 204 -4.18 14.46 -1.66
CA ASP A 204 -3.57 15.66 -2.25
C ASP A 204 -3.85 15.79 -3.75
N ASP A 205 -3.98 14.66 -4.47
CA ASP A 205 -4.19 14.68 -5.92
C ASP A 205 -4.83 13.38 -6.43
N ILE A 206 -5.38 13.46 -7.66
CA ILE A 206 -5.87 12.30 -8.43
C ILE A 206 -5.00 12.16 -9.66
N VAL A 207 -4.23 11.08 -9.74
CA VAL A 207 -3.24 10.84 -10.78
C VAL A 207 -3.56 9.54 -11.53
N PRO A 208 -3.94 9.61 -12.82
CA PRO A 208 -4.16 8.42 -13.65
C PRO A 208 -2.91 7.52 -13.69
N TYR A 209 -3.12 6.22 -13.83
CA TYR A 209 -2.05 5.22 -13.85
C TYR A 209 -0.92 5.60 -14.83
N GLU A 210 -1.26 6.06 -16.02
CA GLU A 210 -0.34 6.41 -17.09
C GLU A 210 0.55 7.60 -16.76
N GLU A 211 0.15 8.43 -15.80
CA GLU A 211 0.89 9.64 -15.38
C GLU A 211 1.70 9.42 -14.10
N GLN A 212 1.45 8.31 -13.38
CA GLN A 212 2.06 8.07 -12.06
C GLN A 212 3.59 8.05 -12.11
N ARG A 213 4.20 7.48 -13.15
CA ARG A 213 5.66 7.38 -13.22
C ARG A 213 6.33 8.75 -13.25
N GLU A 214 5.79 9.68 -14.01
CA GLU A 214 6.30 11.06 -14.10
C GLU A 214 6.06 11.80 -12.77
N TYR A 215 4.86 11.69 -12.24
CA TYR A 215 4.47 12.32 -10.98
C TYR A 215 5.36 11.84 -9.82
N VAL A 216 5.51 10.53 -9.66
CA VAL A 216 6.33 9.92 -8.61
C VAL A 216 7.79 10.36 -8.73
N ALA A 217 8.36 10.34 -9.94
CA ALA A 217 9.73 10.77 -10.15
C ALA A 217 9.95 12.25 -9.79
N PHE A 218 8.99 13.11 -10.14
CA PHE A 218 9.01 14.52 -9.76
C PHE A 218 8.99 14.69 -8.23
N MET A 219 8.08 13.98 -7.55
CA MET A 219 7.97 14.03 -6.10
C MET A 219 9.22 13.52 -5.38
N LEU A 220 9.79 12.40 -5.84
CA LEU A 220 11.04 11.88 -5.29
C LEU A 220 12.19 12.88 -5.43
N LYS A 221 12.31 13.51 -6.61
CA LYS A 221 13.36 14.49 -6.88
C LYS A 221 13.24 15.74 -6.02
N THR A 222 12.04 16.25 -5.82
CA THR A 222 11.79 17.50 -5.09
C THR A 222 11.83 17.34 -3.56
N ASN A 223 11.63 16.13 -3.06
CA ASN A 223 11.61 15.81 -1.62
C ASN A 223 12.87 15.07 -1.15
N LYS A 224 13.98 15.19 -1.87
CA LYS A 224 15.28 14.67 -1.39
C LYS A 224 15.68 15.32 -0.08
N LYS A 225 16.23 14.55 0.83
CA LYS A 225 16.81 15.05 2.06
C LYS A 225 17.92 16.07 1.73
N LYS A 226 17.84 17.27 2.29
CA LYS A 226 18.88 18.30 2.11
C LYS A 226 20.22 17.76 2.63
N GLY A 227 21.13 17.40 1.75
CA GLY A 227 22.46 16.85 2.06
C GLY A 227 23.08 16.08 0.91
N GLU A 228 22.31 15.62 -0.08
CA GLU A 228 22.82 14.85 -1.23
C GLU A 228 23.13 15.70 -2.49
N ASN A 229 23.07 17.02 -2.40
CA ASN A 229 23.51 17.90 -3.47
C ASN A 229 25.00 18.22 -3.30
N ASN A 230 25.89 17.25 -3.46
CA ASN A 230 27.33 17.50 -3.67
C ASN A 230 27.92 16.38 -4.52
N GLY A 231 28.14 16.67 -5.76
CA GLY A 231 28.94 15.84 -6.66
C GLY A 231 28.63 16.14 -8.11
#